data_e1f088ad64b7325f84d757ee3cd1e844
#
_entry.id   e1f088ad64b7325f84d757ee3cd1e844
#
_cell.length_a   1.000
_cell.length_b   1.000
_cell.length_c   1.000
_cell.angle_alpha   90.00
_cell.angle_beta   90.00
_cell.angle_gamma   90.00
#
_symmetry.space_group_name_H-M   'P 1'
#
loop_
_entity.id
_entity.type
_entity.pdbx_description
1 polymer ?
#
loop_
_entity_poly.entity_id
_entity_poly.type
_entity_poly.pdbx_seq_one_letter_code
_entity_poly.pdbx_strand_id
1 'polypeptide(L)'
;MILVAGATGNVGGAVCEVLRAQGKPVRAMVRGSSDPERVRSLEELGAEVVRGELRDPDSLVRACASAETVVSGATTITSLGTDSISAVDRDGQLSLVDAAHDSEVGHFIYVSYTSHVDTDDPLTEAKRAVEQRLRESGMGFTVLRPSYFMEMWLGPTLGWELAEGRVRVLGSGEQRVSWISANDVVRAIVACVDNPHALSQTIELGGPEALSPNEVVRLAESFVDRPISVERVPVEALEQQAKDAAGTDASIFPSLMLCQTRGDEIAAAPEWLRPQTTVADYLRTALP
;
A
#
# COMPACT_ATOMS: atom_id res chain seq x y z
N MET A 1 -4.92 -12.69 -19.02
CA MET A 1 -4.32 -13.18 -17.75
C MET A 1 -3.82 -11.99 -16.96
N ILE A 2 -4.15 -11.93 -15.65
CA ILE A 2 -3.72 -10.86 -14.74
C ILE A 2 -2.71 -11.45 -13.76
N LEU A 3 -1.45 -10.99 -13.80
CA LEU A 3 -0.41 -11.34 -12.84
C LEU A 3 -0.52 -10.44 -11.60
N VAL A 4 -0.54 -11.01 -10.41
CA VAL A 4 -0.51 -10.26 -9.14
C VAL A 4 0.78 -10.59 -8.38
N ALA A 5 1.69 -9.62 -8.30
CA ALA A 5 2.89 -9.67 -7.48
C ALA A 5 2.57 -9.16 -6.06
N GLY A 6 3.01 -9.91 -5.04
CA GLY A 6 2.59 -9.69 -3.66
C GLY A 6 1.25 -10.33 -3.30
N ALA A 7 0.84 -11.37 -4.05
CA ALA A 7 -0.44 -12.06 -3.88
C ALA A 7 -0.68 -12.69 -2.49
N THR A 8 0.38 -12.98 -1.73
CA THR A 8 0.26 -13.46 -0.34
C THR A 8 0.16 -12.33 0.69
N GLY A 9 0.27 -11.06 0.28
CA GLY A 9 0.02 -9.89 1.13
C GLY A 9 -1.48 -9.61 1.30
N ASN A 10 -1.83 -8.74 2.25
CA ASN A 10 -3.23 -8.42 2.54
C ASN A 10 -3.94 -7.78 1.32
N VAL A 11 -3.33 -6.76 0.70
CA VAL A 11 -3.90 -6.10 -0.49
C VAL A 11 -3.88 -7.04 -1.70
N GLY A 12 -2.74 -7.67 -2.00
CA GLY A 12 -2.62 -8.55 -3.17
C GLY A 12 -3.53 -9.78 -3.10
N GLY A 13 -3.68 -10.39 -1.93
CA GLY A 13 -4.62 -11.50 -1.72
C GLY A 13 -6.07 -11.09 -1.96
N ALA A 14 -6.49 -9.96 -1.40
CA ALA A 14 -7.83 -9.43 -1.61
C ALA A 14 -8.08 -9.03 -3.08
N VAL A 15 -7.07 -8.52 -3.79
CA VAL A 15 -7.17 -8.28 -5.24
C VAL A 15 -7.40 -9.59 -6.00
N CYS A 16 -6.65 -10.66 -5.67
CA CYS A 16 -6.87 -11.98 -6.29
C CYS A 16 -8.30 -12.49 -6.04
N GLU A 17 -8.80 -12.38 -4.81
CA GLU A 17 -10.14 -12.78 -4.43
C GLU A 17 -11.21 -12.04 -5.26
N VAL A 18 -11.18 -10.70 -5.29
CA VAL A 18 -12.16 -9.90 -5.99
C VAL A 18 -12.12 -10.16 -7.51
N LEU A 19 -10.93 -10.24 -8.11
CA LEU A 19 -10.78 -10.53 -9.53
C LEU A 19 -11.29 -11.94 -9.89
N ARG A 20 -11.00 -12.95 -9.05
CA ARG A 20 -11.52 -14.31 -9.25
C ARG A 20 -13.04 -14.37 -9.10
N ALA A 21 -13.62 -13.66 -8.13
CA ALA A 21 -15.07 -13.56 -7.96
C ALA A 21 -15.75 -12.92 -9.19
N GLN A 22 -15.05 -12.04 -9.92
CA GLN A 22 -15.50 -11.46 -11.19
C GLN A 22 -15.24 -12.38 -12.41
N GLY A 23 -14.73 -13.60 -12.19
CA GLY A 23 -14.43 -14.54 -13.28
C GLY A 23 -13.16 -14.22 -14.07
N LYS A 24 -12.32 -13.29 -13.62
CA LYS A 24 -11.08 -12.91 -14.30
C LYS A 24 -10.01 -14.00 -14.11
N PRO A 25 -9.20 -14.30 -15.13
CA PRO A 25 -8.06 -15.20 -14.99
C PRO A 25 -6.94 -14.52 -14.23
N VAL A 26 -6.60 -15.05 -13.04
CA VAL A 26 -5.55 -14.51 -12.14
C VAL A 26 -4.41 -15.49 -12.02
N ARG A 27 -3.19 -14.99 -12.18
CA ARG A 27 -1.94 -15.66 -11.82
C ARG A 27 -1.36 -14.98 -10.58
N ALA A 28 -1.25 -15.74 -9.49
CA ALA A 28 -0.71 -15.28 -8.21
C ALA A 28 0.78 -15.58 -8.12
N MET A 29 1.63 -14.57 -8.12
CA MET A 29 3.07 -14.75 -7.89
C MET A 29 3.37 -14.87 -6.41
N VAL A 30 3.97 -16.00 -6.03
CA VAL A 30 4.31 -16.32 -4.64
C VAL A 30 5.78 -16.68 -4.51
N ARG A 31 6.41 -16.29 -3.38
CA ARG A 31 7.81 -16.63 -3.08
C ARG A 31 7.93 -18.09 -2.58
N GLY A 32 9.13 -18.66 -2.64
CA GLY A 32 9.44 -19.95 -2.02
C GLY A 32 9.17 -19.96 -0.51
N SER A 33 9.36 -18.82 0.16
CA SER A 33 9.15 -18.60 1.59
C SER A 33 7.72 -18.14 1.95
N SER A 34 6.79 -18.05 1.00
CA SER A 34 5.40 -17.66 1.28
C SER A 34 4.70 -18.66 2.20
N ASP A 35 3.85 -18.13 3.08
CA ASP A 35 3.02 -18.93 3.97
C ASP A 35 2.19 -19.96 3.18
N PRO A 36 2.33 -21.26 3.48
CA PRO A 36 1.63 -22.32 2.76
C PRO A 36 0.11 -22.23 2.84
N GLU A 37 -0.45 -21.71 3.93
CA GLU A 37 -1.90 -21.53 4.07
C GLU A 37 -2.41 -20.43 3.13
N ARG A 38 -1.70 -19.32 3.03
CA ARG A 38 -2.02 -18.26 2.08
C ARG A 38 -1.90 -18.71 0.64
N VAL A 39 -0.89 -19.54 0.33
CA VAL A 39 -0.74 -20.13 -1.01
C VAL A 39 -1.93 -21.05 -1.32
N ARG A 40 -2.32 -21.92 -0.40
CA ARG A 40 -3.48 -22.80 -0.56
C ARG A 40 -4.77 -22.01 -0.77
N SER A 41 -4.99 -20.94 -0.02
CA SER A 41 -6.17 -20.07 -0.20
C SER A 41 -6.24 -19.49 -1.62
N LEU A 42 -5.11 -19.11 -2.21
CA LEU A 42 -5.05 -18.64 -3.59
C LEU A 42 -5.40 -19.74 -4.61
N GLU A 43 -4.94 -20.96 -4.37
CA GLU A 43 -5.29 -22.14 -5.21
C GLU A 43 -6.79 -22.47 -5.09
N GLU A 44 -7.36 -22.43 -3.89
CA GLU A 44 -8.79 -22.66 -3.64
C GLU A 44 -9.69 -21.61 -4.31
N LEU A 45 -9.22 -20.37 -4.44
CA LEU A 45 -9.88 -19.31 -5.23
C LEU A 45 -9.82 -19.59 -6.75
N GLY A 46 -9.06 -20.61 -7.18
CA GLY A 46 -8.83 -20.94 -8.58
C GLY A 46 -7.84 -20.01 -9.28
N ALA A 47 -6.95 -19.34 -8.55
CA ALA A 47 -5.83 -18.62 -9.15
C ALA A 47 -4.74 -19.61 -9.60
N GLU A 48 -4.09 -19.30 -10.73
CA GLU A 48 -2.87 -20.00 -11.14
C GLU A 48 -1.72 -19.53 -10.25
N VAL A 49 -1.16 -20.42 -9.43
CA VAL A 49 -0.01 -20.10 -8.59
C VAL A 49 1.29 -20.30 -9.35
N VAL A 50 2.12 -19.24 -9.44
CA VAL A 50 3.46 -19.30 -10.03
C VAL A 50 4.52 -18.92 -8.99
N ARG A 51 5.62 -19.67 -8.96
CA ARG A 51 6.78 -19.32 -8.13
C ARG A 51 7.60 -18.22 -8.80
N GLY A 52 7.77 -17.10 -8.08
CA GLY A 52 8.56 -15.96 -8.55
C GLY A 52 9.15 -15.18 -7.38
N GLU A 53 10.31 -14.63 -7.59
CA GLU A 53 11.05 -13.83 -6.61
C GLU A 53 11.51 -12.53 -7.29
N LEU A 54 11.22 -11.39 -6.68
CA LEU A 54 11.59 -10.08 -7.26
C LEU A 54 13.10 -9.94 -7.51
N ARG A 55 13.92 -10.67 -6.75
CA ARG A 55 15.37 -10.71 -6.93
C ARG A 55 15.87 -11.76 -7.93
N ASP A 56 14.96 -12.49 -8.60
CA ASP A 56 15.28 -13.49 -9.62
C ASP A 56 14.61 -13.09 -10.95
N PRO A 57 15.30 -12.35 -11.84
CA PRO A 57 14.76 -11.87 -13.11
C PRO A 57 14.20 -12.99 -14.00
N ASP A 58 14.83 -14.16 -14.02
CA ASP A 58 14.36 -15.29 -14.84
C ASP A 58 13.00 -15.80 -14.36
N SER A 59 12.73 -15.75 -13.04
CA SER A 59 11.43 -16.10 -12.49
C SER A 59 10.36 -15.08 -12.86
N LEU A 60 10.72 -13.81 -12.97
CA LEU A 60 9.80 -12.73 -13.35
C LEU A 60 9.37 -12.85 -14.81
N VAL A 61 10.29 -13.17 -15.72
CA VAL A 61 9.96 -13.44 -17.14
C VAL A 61 8.96 -14.60 -17.25
N ARG A 62 9.18 -15.69 -16.50
CA ARG A 62 8.22 -16.81 -16.46
C ARG A 62 6.87 -16.41 -15.88
N ALA A 63 6.85 -15.57 -14.85
CA ALA A 63 5.61 -15.09 -14.23
C ALA A 63 4.83 -14.17 -15.18
N CYS A 64 5.50 -13.31 -15.93
CA CYS A 64 4.89 -12.37 -16.88
C CYS A 64 4.42 -13.04 -18.19
N ALA A 65 4.86 -14.27 -18.49
CA ALA A 65 4.53 -14.94 -19.75
C ALA A 65 3.01 -14.96 -20.00
N SER A 66 2.56 -14.39 -21.12
CA SER A 66 1.15 -14.28 -21.54
C SER A 66 0.27 -13.47 -20.55
N ALA A 67 0.85 -12.67 -19.66
CA ALA A 67 0.09 -11.72 -18.86
C ALA A 67 -0.29 -10.50 -19.72
N GLU A 68 -1.55 -10.09 -19.65
CA GLU A 68 -2.04 -8.85 -20.27
C GLU A 68 -1.94 -7.67 -19.32
N THR A 69 -2.07 -7.95 -18.03
CA THR A 69 -1.99 -6.95 -16.94
C THR A 69 -1.13 -7.49 -15.81
N VAL A 70 -0.26 -6.62 -15.29
CA VAL A 70 0.50 -6.87 -14.05
C VAL A 70 -0.01 -5.93 -12.97
N VAL A 71 -0.31 -6.46 -11.78
CA VAL A 71 -0.59 -5.70 -10.57
C VAL A 71 0.57 -5.92 -9.60
N SER A 72 1.22 -4.87 -9.15
CA SER A 72 2.26 -4.97 -8.12
C SER A 72 1.98 -4.07 -6.93
N GLY A 73 1.74 -4.71 -5.78
CA GLY A 73 1.71 -4.09 -4.45
C GLY A 73 2.75 -4.73 -3.51
N ALA A 74 3.73 -5.47 -4.07
CA ALA A 74 4.75 -6.10 -3.27
C ALA A 74 5.70 -5.06 -2.65
N THR A 75 5.96 -5.18 -1.35
CA THR A 75 6.83 -4.30 -0.58
C THR A 75 7.37 -5.04 0.64
N THR A 76 8.54 -4.62 1.13
CA THR A 76 9.15 -5.15 2.35
C THR A 76 8.92 -4.26 3.57
N ILE A 77 8.16 -3.18 3.45
CA ILE A 77 7.95 -2.21 4.54
C ILE A 77 7.45 -2.86 5.85
N THR A 78 6.67 -3.94 5.76
CA THR A 78 6.16 -4.68 6.92
C THR A 78 7.08 -5.81 7.38
N SER A 79 8.18 -6.07 6.68
CA SER A 79 9.16 -7.13 6.94
C SER A 79 10.61 -6.61 6.92
N LEU A 80 10.81 -5.35 7.33
CA LEU A 80 12.13 -4.75 7.44
C LEU A 80 13.06 -5.61 8.32
N GLY A 81 14.30 -5.78 7.88
CA GLY A 81 15.33 -6.58 8.56
C GLY A 81 15.49 -8.00 8.00
N THR A 82 14.54 -8.53 7.21
CA THR A 82 14.69 -9.79 6.47
C THR A 82 15.08 -9.59 5.02
N ASP A 83 14.57 -8.52 4.41
CA ASP A 83 14.88 -8.06 3.07
C ASP A 83 15.17 -6.56 3.10
N SER A 84 15.88 -6.02 2.11
CA SER A 84 16.14 -4.59 2.01
C SER A 84 15.19 -3.91 1.03
N ILE A 85 14.85 -2.67 1.31
CA ILE A 85 14.06 -1.81 0.41
C ILE A 85 14.73 -1.68 -0.96
N SER A 86 16.06 -1.46 -1.00
CA SER A 86 16.77 -1.35 -2.26
C SER A 86 16.68 -2.62 -3.11
N ALA A 87 16.82 -3.80 -2.50
CA ALA A 87 16.83 -5.06 -3.25
C ALA A 87 15.43 -5.47 -3.73
N VAL A 88 14.37 -5.16 -3.00
CA VAL A 88 12.99 -5.61 -3.31
C VAL A 88 12.14 -4.47 -3.85
N ASP A 89 12.01 -3.37 -3.10
CA ASP A 89 11.11 -2.27 -3.47
C ASP A 89 11.65 -1.41 -4.62
N ARG A 90 12.99 -1.37 -4.82
CA ARG A 90 13.61 -0.70 -5.96
C ARG A 90 14.01 -1.70 -7.05
N ASP A 91 15.11 -2.43 -6.86
CA ASP A 91 15.73 -3.22 -7.92
C ASP A 91 14.84 -4.37 -8.39
N GLY A 92 14.18 -5.04 -7.47
CA GLY A 92 13.25 -6.12 -7.77
C GLY A 92 11.99 -5.63 -8.50
N GLN A 93 11.44 -4.48 -8.11
CA GLN A 93 10.32 -3.88 -8.82
C GLN A 93 10.72 -3.37 -10.21
N LEU A 94 11.90 -2.77 -10.36
CA LEU A 94 12.45 -2.38 -11.68
C LEU A 94 12.58 -3.61 -12.58
N SER A 95 13.11 -4.71 -12.08
CA SER A 95 13.21 -5.97 -12.82
C SER A 95 11.84 -6.53 -13.22
N LEU A 96 10.81 -6.37 -12.37
CA LEU A 96 9.45 -6.78 -12.72
C LEU A 96 8.86 -5.89 -13.83
N VAL A 97 9.12 -4.59 -13.82
CA VAL A 97 8.70 -3.68 -14.90
C VAL A 97 9.38 -4.07 -16.22
N ASP A 98 10.68 -4.36 -16.18
CA ASP A 98 11.43 -4.80 -17.37
C ASP A 98 10.91 -6.14 -17.91
N ALA A 99 10.69 -7.13 -17.03
CA ALA A 99 10.13 -8.43 -17.43
C ALA A 99 8.71 -8.30 -18.01
N ALA A 100 7.89 -7.39 -17.47
CA ALA A 100 6.56 -7.11 -18.00
C ALA A 100 6.64 -6.46 -19.40
N HIS A 101 7.53 -5.49 -19.58
CA HIS A 101 7.78 -4.85 -20.88
C HIS A 101 8.23 -5.87 -21.93
N ASP A 102 9.23 -6.70 -21.62
CA ASP A 102 9.78 -7.71 -22.53
C ASP A 102 8.78 -8.83 -22.85
N SER A 103 7.79 -9.03 -21.98
CA SER A 103 6.66 -9.97 -22.19
C SER A 103 5.46 -9.32 -22.89
N GLU A 104 5.59 -8.10 -23.41
CA GLU A 104 4.54 -7.34 -24.10
C GLU A 104 3.26 -7.15 -23.28
N VAL A 105 3.40 -6.98 -21.94
CA VAL A 105 2.29 -6.66 -21.03
C VAL A 105 1.66 -5.33 -21.44
N GLY A 106 0.34 -5.31 -21.64
CA GLY A 106 -0.39 -4.12 -22.07
C GLY A 106 -0.60 -3.09 -20.96
N HIS A 107 -0.70 -3.51 -19.69
CA HIS A 107 -0.99 -2.61 -18.57
C HIS A 107 -0.27 -3.04 -17.28
N PHE A 108 0.44 -2.10 -16.65
CA PHE A 108 1.08 -2.30 -15.35
C PHE A 108 0.42 -1.39 -14.28
N ILE A 109 -0.19 -1.98 -13.26
CA ILE A 109 -0.82 -1.27 -12.14
C ILE A 109 0.11 -1.37 -10.94
N TYR A 110 0.66 -0.24 -10.51
CA TYR A 110 1.63 -0.15 -9.42
C TYR A 110 1.06 0.56 -8.21
N VAL A 111 1.17 -0.06 -7.03
CA VAL A 111 0.83 0.57 -5.75
C VAL A 111 2.07 1.24 -5.19
N SER A 112 2.11 2.55 -5.30
CA SER A 112 3.10 3.44 -4.71
C SER A 112 2.61 3.97 -3.36
N TYR A 113 2.89 5.22 -3.04
CA TYR A 113 2.24 5.98 -1.98
C TYR A 113 2.21 7.47 -2.33
N THR A 114 1.39 8.24 -1.60
CA THR A 114 1.17 9.67 -1.84
C THR A 114 2.47 10.47 -1.88
N SER A 115 2.53 11.45 -2.79
CA SER A 115 3.68 12.36 -2.87
C SER A 115 3.76 13.35 -1.70
N HIS A 116 2.70 13.47 -0.90
CA HIS A 116 2.70 14.31 0.31
C HIS A 116 3.65 13.81 1.41
N VAL A 117 4.13 12.56 1.31
CA VAL A 117 5.07 11.96 2.25
C VAL A 117 6.48 11.78 1.67
N ASP A 118 6.78 12.40 0.55
CA ASP A 118 8.13 12.33 -0.04
C ASP A 118 9.16 12.93 0.91
N THR A 119 10.16 12.11 1.24
CA THR A 119 11.30 12.44 2.10
C THR A 119 12.56 11.85 1.52
N ASP A 120 13.72 12.25 2.06
CA ASP A 120 15.02 11.68 1.69
C ASP A 120 15.23 10.35 2.43
N ASP A 121 14.49 9.32 2.02
CA ASP A 121 14.56 7.98 2.57
C ASP A 121 14.56 6.89 1.46
N PRO A 122 15.08 5.69 1.75
CA PRO A 122 15.21 4.62 0.75
C PRO A 122 13.90 4.19 0.10
N LEU A 123 12.76 4.27 0.81
CA LEU A 123 11.47 3.87 0.26
C LEU A 123 10.94 4.90 -0.74
N THR A 124 11.07 6.19 -0.43
CA THR A 124 10.73 7.28 -1.37
C THR A 124 11.54 7.11 -2.66
N GLU A 125 12.87 6.95 -2.55
CA GLU A 125 13.74 6.74 -3.70
C GLU A 125 13.27 5.53 -4.53
N ALA A 126 13.03 4.38 -3.89
CA ALA A 126 12.57 3.16 -4.54
C ALA A 126 11.25 3.37 -5.30
N LYS A 127 10.24 3.93 -4.63
CA LYS A 127 8.91 4.15 -5.23
C LYS A 127 8.98 5.08 -6.43
N ARG A 128 9.71 6.21 -6.33
CA ARG A 128 9.81 7.18 -7.42
C ARG A 128 10.64 6.65 -8.58
N ALA A 129 11.67 5.82 -8.35
CA ALA A 129 12.43 5.14 -9.40
C ALA A 129 11.54 4.18 -10.21
N VAL A 130 10.69 3.38 -9.56
CA VAL A 130 9.76 2.48 -10.25
C VAL A 130 8.71 3.26 -11.07
N GLU A 131 8.15 4.33 -10.50
CA GLU A 131 7.22 5.19 -11.22
C GLU A 131 7.86 5.82 -12.46
N GLN A 132 9.12 6.27 -12.35
CA GLN A 132 9.86 6.83 -13.47
C GLN A 132 10.09 5.75 -14.56
N ARG A 133 10.50 4.55 -14.18
CA ARG A 133 10.72 3.45 -15.12
C ARG A 133 9.44 3.05 -15.86
N LEU A 134 8.29 3.06 -15.18
CA LEU A 134 6.98 2.82 -15.80
C LEU A 134 6.65 3.87 -16.87
N ARG A 135 6.88 5.16 -16.58
CA ARG A 135 6.66 6.25 -17.56
C ARG A 135 7.57 6.12 -18.78
N GLU A 136 8.79 5.64 -18.60
CA GLU A 136 9.79 5.47 -19.65
C GLU A 136 9.64 4.16 -20.45
N SER A 137 8.89 3.19 -19.93
CA SER A 137 8.75 1.87 -20.54
C SER A 137 7.99 1.87 -21.87
N GLY A 138 7.14 2.87 -22.12
CA GLY A 138 6.19 2.88 -23.25
C GLY A 138 4.99 1.95 -23.07
N MET A 139 4.95 1.15 -22.01
CA MET A 139 3.84 0.28 -21.63
C MET A 139 2.69 1.12 -21.04
N GLY A 140 1.44 0.67 -21.18
CA GLY A 140 0.33 1.25 -20.43
C GLY A 140 0.58 1.08 -18.92
N PHE A 141 0.39 2.14 -18.12
CA PHE A 141 0.60 2.06 -16.68
C PHE A 141 -0.47 2.81 -15.90
N THR A 142 -0.68 2.37 -14.66
CA THR A 142 -1.38 3.14 -13.62
C THR A 142 -0.54 3.12 -12.35
N VAL A 143 -0.20 4.29 -11.84
CA VAL A 143 0.40 4.44 -10.52
C VAL A 143 -0.68 4.91 -9.56
N LEU A 144 -1.00 4.09 -8.58
CA LEU A 144 -1.88 4.43 -7.47
C LEU A 144 -1.03 4.88 -6.28
N ARG A 145 -1.29 6.07 -5.77
CA ARG A 145 -0.59 6.70 -4.65
C ARG A 145 -1.52 6.83 -3.45
N PRO A 146 -1.79 5.73 -2.72
CA PRO A 146 -2.62 5.80 -1.52
C PRO A 146 -1.97 6.64 -0.42
N SER A 147 -2.81 7.32 0.37
CA SER A 147 -2.49 7.95 1.64
C SER A 147 -2.26 6.89 2.73
N TYR A 148 -2.31 7.30 3.97
CA TYR A 148 -2.10 6.47 5.16
C TYR A 148 -3.22 5.43 5.32
N PHE A 149 -2.87 4.15 5.25
CA PHE A 149 -3.81 3.05 5.44
C PHE A 149 -4.35 3.01 6.87
N MET A 150 -5.67 3.05 7.04
CA MET A 150 -6.34 3.00 8.35
C MET A 150 -5.89 1.78 9.14
N GLU A 151 -5.83 0.61 8.51
CA GLU A 151 -5.51 -0.68 9.12
C GLU A 151 -4.11 -0.72 9.75
N MET A 152 -3.18 0.09 9.23
CA MET A 152 -1.83 0.21 9.76
C MET A 152 -1.69 1.37 10.73
N TRP A 153 -2.14 2.55 10.31
CA TRP A 153 -1.85 3.80 11.01
C TRP A 153 -2.80 4.11 12.17
N LEU A 154 -4.00 3.55 12.12
CA LEU A 154 -4.98 3.59 13.23
C LEU A 154 -5.09 2.23 13.92
N GLY A 155 -4.05 1.40 13.80
CA GLY A 155 -3.97 0.07 14.38
C GLY A 155 -2.92 -0.08 15.49
N PRO A 156 -2.92 -1.23 16.18
CA PRO A 156 -2.07 -1.46 17.36
C PRO A 156 -0.56 -1.35 17.05
N THR A 157 -0.13 -1.71 15.84
CA THR A 157 1.29 -1.65 15.44
C THR A 157 1.89 -0.26 15.59
N LEU A 158 1.10 0.79 15.42
CA LEU A 158 1.54 2.18 15.58
C LEU A 158 0.97 2.85 16.84
N GLY A 159 0.51 2.03 17.80
CA GLY A 159 0.09 2.48 19.12
C GLY A 159 -1.36 2.94 19.21
N TRP A 160 -2.21 2.59 18.23
CA TRP A 160 -3.67 2.80 18.31
C TRP A 160 -4.34 1.54 18.88
N GLU A 161 -4.24 1.36 20.20
CA GLU A 161 -4.80 0.22 20.95
C GLU A 161 -6.21 0.55 21.42
N LEU A 162 -7.11 0.75 20.46
CA LEU A 162 -8.47 1.26 20.68
C LEU A 162 -9.29 0.36 21.63
N ALA A 163 -9.14 -0.96 21.52
CA ALA A 163 -9.81 -1.93 22.43
C ALA A 163 -9.38 -1.74 23.89
N GLU A 164 -8.15 -1.31 24.11
CA GLU A 164 -7.59 -1.05 25.45
C GLU A 164 -7.83 0.39 25.93
N GLY A 165 -8.37 1.24 25.06
CA GLY A 165 -8.69 2.63 25.37
C GLY A 165 -7.46 3.54 25.46
N ARG A 166 -6.42 3.26 24.68
CA ARG A 166 -5.23 4.11 24.58
C ARG A 166 -4.77 4.25 23.14
N VAL A 167 -4.28 5.44 22.81
CA VAL A 167 -3.75 5.74 21.49
C VAL A 167 -2.49 6.59 21.59
N ARG A 168 -1.63 6.45 20.61
CA ARG A 168 -0.46 7.29 20.39
C ARG A 168 -0.73 8.26 19.26
N VAL A 169 -0.63 9.56 19.54
CA VAL A 169 -0.81 10.64 18.60
C VAL A 169 0.52 11.34 18.33
N LEU A 170 0.89 11.47 17.07
CA LEU A 170 2.13 12.10 16.65
C LEU A 170 1.95 13.62 16.59
N GLY A 171 2.87 14.37 17.18
CA GLY A 171 2.83 15.83 17.27
C GLY A 171 1.59 16.36 17.98
N SER A 172 1.00 17.43 17.45
CA SER A 172 -0.22 18.06 17.98
C SER A 172 -1.48 17.23 17.73
N GLY A 173 -1.48 16.40 16.69
CA GLY A 173 -2.67 15.65 16.23
C GLY A 173 -3.76 16.52 15.60
N GLU A 174 -3.47 17.77 15.21
CA GLU A 174 -4.43 18.70 14.61
C GLU A 174 -4.42 18.67 13.07
N GLN A 175 -3.34 18.20 12.47
CA GLN A 175 -3.22 18.16 11.02
C GLN A 175 -4.11 17.07 10.42
N ARG A 176 -4.83 17.41 9.36
CA ARG A 176 -5.79 16.50 8.74
C ARG A 176 -5.08 15.54 7.80
N VAL A 177 -5.49 14.29 7.84
CA VAL A 177 -4.95 13.18 7.05
C VAL A 177 -6.10 12.52 6.30
N SER A 178 -5.88 12.25 5.02
CA SER A 178 -6.84 11.59 4.12
C SER A 178 -6.77 10.07 4.29
N TRP A 179 -7.09 9.57 5.48
CA TRP A 179 -7.03 8.15 5.82
C TRP A 179 -7.74 7.28 4.80
N ILE A 180 -7.07 6.25 4.26
CA ILE A 180 -7.65 5.36 3.26
C ILE A 180 -7.73 3.92 3.77
N SER A 181 -8.83 3.21 3.47
CA SER A 181 -8.95 1.78 3.76
C SER A 181 -8.20 0.95 2.72
N ALA A 182 -7.56 -0.14 3.17
CA ALA A 182 -6.99 -1.14 2.28
C ALA A 182 -8.03 -1.69 1.28
N ASN A 183 -9.28 -1.84 1.70
CA ASN A 183 -10.37 -2.27 0.84
C ASN A 183 -10.66 -1.26 -0.29
N ASP A 184 -10.54 0.05 -0.03
CA ASP A 184 -10.69 1.07 -1.08
C ASP A 184 -9.55 1.00 -2.09
N VAL A 185 -8.32 0.72 -1.63
CA VAL A 185 -7.16 0.52 -2.52
C VAL A 185 -7.36 -0.74 -3.37
N VAL A 186 -7.87 -1.83 -2.80
CA VAL A 186 -8.22 -3.05 -3.56
C VAL A 186 -9.25 -2.73 -4.64
N ARG A 187 -10.33 -2.01 -4.29
CA ARG A 187 -11.34 -1.56 -5.27
C ARG A 187 -10.75 -0.70 -6.37
N ALA A 188 -9.85 0.22 -6.02
CA ALA A 188 -9.16 1.07 -6.98
C ALA A 188 -8.29 0.25 -7.95
N ILE A 189 -7.51 -0.71 -7.45
CA ILE A 189 -6.72 -1.62 -8.28
C ILE A 189 -7.61 -2.38 -9.26
N VAL A 190 -8.69 -2.99 -8.77
CA VAL A 190 -9.62 -3.77 -9.59
C VAL A 190 -10.32 -2.89 -10.64
N ALA A 191 -10.68 -1.65 -10.29
CA ALA A 191 -11.30 -0.69 -11.21
C ALA A 191 -10.33 -0.20 -12.30
N CYS A 192 -9.02 -0.33 -12.12
CA CYS A 192 -8.03 -0.05 -13.15
C CYS A 192 -7.89 -1.18 -14.17
N VAL A 193 -8.22 -2.42 -13.79
CA VAL A 193 -8.11 -3.57 -14.70
C VAL A 193 -9.11 -3.43 -15.84
N ASP A 194 -8.64 -3.60 -17.09
CA ASP A 194 -9.44 -3.45 -18.32
C ASP A 194 -10.11 -2.07 -18.50
N ASN A 195 -9.62 -1.05 -17.78
CA ASN A 195 -10.16 0.31 -17.84
C ASN A 195 -9.25 1.23 -18.66
N PRO A 196 -9.65 1.68 -19.85
CA PRO A 196 -8.83 2.56 -20.69
C PRO A 196 -8.59 3.94 -20.05
N HIS A 197 -9.47 4.40 -19.14
CA HIS A 197 -9.28 5.66 -18.41
C HIS A 197 -8.17 5.58 -17.33
N ALA A 198 -7.74 4.37 -16.97
CA ALA A 198 -6.65 4.16 -16.03
C ALA A 198 -5.27 4.25 -16.69
N LEU A 199 -5.18 4.11 -18.03
CA LEU A 199 -3.90 4.07 -18.73
C LEU A 199 -3.16 5.40 -18.66
N SER A 200 -1.85 5.32 -18.42
CA SER A 200 -0.93 6.46 -18.33
C SER A 200 -1.31 7.47 -17.23
N GLN A 201 -1.88 6.98 -16.13
CA GLN A 201 -2.30 7.79 -15.00
C GLN A 201 -1.38 7.60 -13.78
N THR A 202 -1.17 8.71 -13.05
CA THR A 202 -0.68 8.70 -11.67
C THR A 202 -1.75 9.35 -10.81
N ILE A 203 -2.32 8.61 -9.84
CA ILE A 203 -3.53 8.99 -9.12
C ILE A 203 -3.25 8.97 -7.62
N GLU A 204 -3.35 10.13 -6.99
CA GLU A 204 -3.36 10.25 -5.52
C GLU A 204 -4.69 9.72 -4.99
N LEU A 205 -4.65 8.86 -3.97
CA LEU A 205 -5.83 8.23 -3.37
C LEU A 205 -5.90 8.58 -1.88
N GLY A 206 -6.74 9.54 -1.52
CA GLY A 206 -7.18 9.78 -0.15
C GLY A 206 -8.46 9.01 0.14
N GLY A 207 -8.81 8.85 1.41
CA GLY A 207 -10.15 8.38 1.80
C GLY A 207 -11.24 9.41 1.47
N PRO A 208 -12.51 9.10 1.77
CA PRO A 208 -13.63 9.99 1.43
C PRO A 208 -13.63 11.29 2.23
N GLU A 209 -12.88 11.34 3.31
CA GLU A 209 -12.77 12.47 4.24
C GLU A 209 -11.34 12.59 4.79
N ALA A 210 -10.91 13.80 5.09
CA ALA A 210 -9.67 14.05 5.83
C ALA A 210 -10.04 14.38 7.28
N LEU A 211 -9.48 13.61 8.24
CA LEU A 211 -9.67 13.83 9.67
C LEU A 211 -8.32 13.93 10.38
N SER A 212 -8.22 14.85 11.34
CA SER A 212 -7.04 14.89 12.20
C SER A 212 -7.04 13.71 13.18
N PRO A 213 -5.87 13.26 13.67
CA PRO A 213 -5.79 12.24 14.71
C PRO A 213 -6.68 12.56 15.94
N ASN A 214 -6.76 13.82 16.34
CA ASN A 214 -7.63 14.22 17.45
C ASN A 214 -9.15 14.09 17.10
N GLU A 215 -9.54 14.32 15.84
CA GLU A 215 -10.91 14.06 15.37
C GLU A 215 -11.22 12.56 15.37
N VAL A 216 -10.26 11.72 14.95
CA VAL A 216 -10.39 10.26 14.99
C VAL A 216 -10.54 9.75 16.42
N VAL A 217 -9.78 10.29 17.39
CA VAL A 217 -9.92 9.94 18.83
C VAL A 217 -11.32 10.27 19.32
N ARG A 218 -11.81 11.50 19.08
CA ARG A 218 -13.18 11.89 19.48
C ARG A 218 -14.26 11.00 18.86
N LEU A 219 -14.05 10.63 17.60
CA LEU A 219 -14.97 9.71 16.91
C LEU A 219 -14.95 8.32 17.56
N ALA A 220 -13.77 7.78 17.87
CA ALA A 220 -13.64 6.50 18.56
C ALA A 220 -14.28 6.53 19.97
N GLU A 221 -14.08 7.60 20.74
CA GLU A 221 -14.70 7.80 22.07
C GLU A 221 -16.24 7.73 21.97
N SER A 222 -16.82 8.27 20.89
CA SER A 222 -18.28 8.24 20.69
C SER A 222 -18.83 6.83 20.45
N PHE A 223 -18.00 5.87 20.02
CA PHE A 223 -18.41 4.48 19.82
C PHE A 223 -18.25 3.61 21.08
N VAL A 224 -17.25 3.91 21.90
CA VAL A 224 -16.97 3.10 23.11
C VAL A 224 -17.54 3.69 24.39
N ASP A 225 -18.19 4.86 24.34
CA ASP A 225 -18.78 5.60 25.45
C ASP A 225 -17.85 5.74 26.68
N ARG A 226 -16.58 5.94 26.40
CA ARG A 226 -15.53 6.15 27.43
C ARG A 226 -14.40 6.99 26.86
N PRO A 227 -13.68 7.75 27.71
CA PRO A 227 -12.48 8.48 27.28
C PRO A 227 -11.37 7.53 26.87
N ILE A 228 -10.61 7.93 25.83
CA ILE A 228 -9.41 7.27 25.37
C ILE A 228 -8.20 8.03 25.87
N SER A 229 -7.25 7.32 26.47
CA SER A 229 -5.97 7.90 26.92
C SER A 229 -5.10 8.20 25.70
N VAL A 230 -4.62 9.44 25.59
CA VAL A 230 -3.78 9.90 24.49
C VAL A 230 -2.35 10.12 24.96
N GLU A 231 -1.43 9.29 24.49
CA GLU A 231 0.01 9.52 24.58
C GLU A 231 0.46 10.40 23.39
N ARG A 232 1.16 11.50 23.63
CA ARG A 232 1.68 12.35 22.55
C ARG A 232 3.15 12.12 22.33
N VAL A 233 3.53 11.88 21.05
CA VAL A 233 4.93 11.81 20.63
C VAL A 233 5.36 13.18 20.13
N PRO A 234 6.30 13.88 20.76
CA PRO A 234 6.78 15.18 20.29
C PRO A 234 7.41 15.09 18.90
N VAL A 235 7.23 16.13 18.09
CA VAL A 235 7.81 16.20 16.73
C VAL A 235 9.34 16.11 16.80
N GLU A 236 9.95 16.74 17.78
CA GLU A 236 11.41 16.74 18.02
C GLU A 236 11.95 15.32 18.25
N ALA A 237 11.16 14.44 18.91
CA ALA A 237 11.55 13.05 19.11
C ALA A 237 11.54 12.26 17.79
N LEU A 238 10.55 12.52 16.92
CA LEU A 238 10.48 11.93 15.57
C LEU A 238 11.63 12.41 14.69
N GLU A 239 11.93 13.72 14.73
CA GLU A 239 13.07 14.29 14.01
C GLU A 239 14.40 13.68 14.44
N GLN A 240 14.58 13.47 15.74
CA GLN A 240 15.80 12.82 16.24
C GLN A 240 15.88 11.36 15.79
N GLN A 241 14.80 10.60 15.87
CA GLN A 241 14.75 9.21 15.38
C GLN A 241 15.05 9.13 13.88
N ALA A 242 14.49 10.02 13.06
CA ALA A 242 14.74 10.07 11.62
C ALA A 242 16.22 10.38 11.31
N LYS A 243 16.83 11.33 12.06
CA LYS A 243 18.25 11.67 11.94
C LYS A 243 19.17 10.50 12.33
N ASP A 244 18.88 9.86 13.45
CA ASP A 244 19.69 8.75 13.98
C ASP A 244 19.68 7.53 13.03
N ALA A 245 18.61 7.34 12.30
CA ALA A 245 18.43 6.25 11.34
C ALA A 245 18.76 6.64 9.88
N ALA A 246 19.15 7.88 9.60
CA ALA A 246 19.31 8.40 8.24
C ALA A 246 20.19 7.51 7.36
N GLY A 247 19.79 7.31 6.10
CA GLY A 247 20.50 6.48 5.12
C GLY A 247 20.34 4.97 5.30
N THR A 248 19.46 4.54 6.20
CA THR A 248 19.12 3.12 6.42
C THR A 248 17.62 2.88 6.28
N ASP A 249 17.20 1.62 6.07
CA ASP A 249 15.79 1.24 6.02
C ASP A 249 15.04 1.56 7.34
N ALA A 250 15.76 1.68 8.46
CA ALA A 250 15.19 2.07 9.75
C ALA A 250 14.68 3.54 9.78
N SER A 251 15.11 4.39 8.85
CA SER A 251 14.63 5.79 8.74
C SER A 251 13.20 5.92 8.23
N ILE A 252 12.68 4.89 7.56
CA ILE A 252 11.40 4.94 6.83
C ILE A 252 10.23 5.29 7.77
N PHE A 253 10.01 4.51 8.83
CA PHE A 253 8.90 4.76 9.74
C PHE A 253 8.99 6.11 10.46
N PRO A 254 10.14 6.50 11.05
CA PRO A 254 10.28 7.84 11.61
C PRO A 254 10.01 8.97 10.61
N SER A 255 10.45 8.83 9.35
CA SER A 255 10.20 9.80 8.28
C SER A 255 8.71 9.89 7.93
N LEU A 256 8.04 8.75 7.75
CA LEU A 256 6.60 8.71 7.49
C LEU A 256 5.76 9.25 8.67
N MET A 257 6.16 8.94 9.92
CA MET A 257 5.53 9.49 11.12
C MET A 257 5.68 11.01 11.19
N LEU A 258 6.87 11.52 10.85
CA LEU A 258 7.12 12.95 10.79
C LEU A 258 6.27 13.63 9.72
N CYS A 259 6.12 13.02 8.54
CA CYS A 259 5.23 13.52 7.48
C CYS A 259 3.77 13.54 7.93
N GLN A 260 3.29 12.52 8.64
CA GLN A 260 1.92 12.49 9.16
C GLN A 260 1.63 13.72 10.05
N THR A 261 2.60 14.22 10.79
CA THR A 261 2.42 15.43 11.62
C THR A 261 2.16 16.71 10.81
N ARG A 262 2.36 16.67 9.49
CA ARG A 262 2.11 17.77 8.54
C ARG A 262 0.75 17.68 7.87
N GLY A 263 0.15 16.47 7.87
CA GLY A 263 -1.10 16.17 7.16
C GLY A 263 -0.92 15.93 5.66
N ASP A 264 -1.99 15.50 5.00
CA ASP A 264 -2.01 15.25 3.56
C ASP A 264 -3.44 15.41 2.99
N GLU A 265 -4.00 16.58 3.00
CA GLU A 265 -5.32 16.79 2.37
C GLU A 265 -5.25 16.50 0.86
N ILE A 266 -5.60 15.27 0.48
CA ILE A 266 -5.59 14.80 -0.91
C ILE A 266 -6.90 15.21 -1.60
N ALA A 267 -6.79 15.77 -2.79
CA ALA A 267 -7.96 16.08 -3.62
C ALA A 267 -8.74 14.81 -3.97
N ALA A 268 -10.06 14.94 -4.15
CA ALA A 268 -10.93 13.80 -4.49
C ALA A 268 -10.42 13.06 -5.73
N ALA A 269 -10.31 11.73 -5.61
CA ALA A 269 -10.00 10.86 -6.73
C ALA A 269 -11.07 10.97 -7.84
N PRO A 270 -10.76 10.57 -9.09
CA PRO A 270 -11.76 10.46 -10.15
C PRO A 270 -12.98 9.67 -9.69
N GLU A 271 -14.17 10.01 -10.17
CA GLU A 271 -15.44 9.41 -9.69
C GLU A 271 -15.45 7.89 -9.77
N TRP A 272 -14.87 7.31 -10.82
CA TRP A 272 -14.77 5.86 -11.03
C TRP A 272 -13.81 5.15 -10.05
N LEU A 273 -12.99 5.92 -9.27
CA LEU A 273 -12.08 5.42 -8.23
C LEU A 273 -12.47 5.89 -6.82
N ARG A 274 -13.59 6.60 -6.67
CA ARG A 274 -13.92 7.27 -5.41
C ARG A 274 -13.94 6.30 -4.22
N PRO A 275 -13.05 6.46 -3.24
CA PRO A 275 -13.06 5.72 -1.98
C PRO A 275 -14.38 5.93 -1.22
N GLN A 276 -14.84 4.90 -0.50
CA GLN A 276 -16.15 4.88 0.14
C GLN A 276 -16.08 4.62 1.64
N THR A 277 -15.03 3.96 2.11
CA THR A 277 -14.88 3.57 3.51
C THR A 277 -14.48 4.78 4.35
N THR A 278 -15.38 5.24 5.21
CA THR A 278 -15.09 6.33 6.15
C THR A 278 -14.27 5.82 7.35
N VAL A 279 -13.61 6.74 8.08
CA VAL A 279 -12.96 6.39 9.35
C VAL A 279 -13.97 5.81 10.34
N ALA A 280 -15.22 6.31 10.33
CA ALA A 280 -16.30 5.78 11.16
C ALA A 280 -16.61 4.30 10.83
N ASP A 281 -16.64 3.94 9.54
CA ASP A 281 -16.86 2.54 9.11
C ASP A 281 -15.72 1.64 9.55
N TYR A 282 -14.48 2.09 9.40
CA TYR A 282 -13.30 1.36 9.88
C TYR A 282 -13.37 1.15 11.41
N LEU A 283 -13.63 2.21 12.18
CA LEU A 283 -13.67 2.14 13.64
C LEU A 283 -14.76 1.17 14.15
N ARG A 284 -15.93 1.08 13.48
CA ARG A 284 -16.97 0.08 13.85
C ARG A 284 -16.50 -1.37 13.69
N THR A 285 -15.53 -1.62 12.82
CA THR A 285 -14.94 -2.97 12.65
C THR A 285 -13.73 -3.22 13.54
N ALA A 286 -13.01 -2.16 13.92
CA ALA A 286 -11.79 -2.22 14.72
C ALA A 286 -12.06 -2.19 16.24
N LEU A 287 -13.22 -1.69 16.64
CA LEU A 287 -13.68 -1.64 18.03
C LEU A 287 -14.48 -2.91 18.39
N PRO A 288 -14.39 -3.37 19.67
CA PRO A 288 -15.10 -4.58 20.13
C PRO A 288 -16.62 -4.40 20.17
#